data_c137ffd887793c455ff230bace919965
#
_entry.id   c137ffd887793c455ff230bace919965
#
_cell.length_a   1.000
_cell.length_b   1.000
_cell.length_c   1.000
_cell.angle_alpha   90.00
_cell.angle_beta   90.00
_cell.angle_gamma   90.00
#
_symmetry.space_group_name_H-M   'P 1'
#
loop_
_entity.id
_entity.type
_entity.pdbx_description
1 polymer ?
#
loop_
_entity_poly.entity_id
_entity_poly.type
_entity_poly.pdbx_seq_one_letter_code
_entity_poly.pdbx_strand_id
1 'polypeptide(L)'
;MEKRKDSLRIIAQALSSYRAEEMFISFNGGKDCTVLLDLIHQANLKDAKKIKCIYVRPLNPFSEIEEFVDRCRQHYGITIATVDGGIKAALEQICRADPQLKACIMGSRRSDPYCERLASFQETDPGWPRLMRINPLLEWTCEDIWSYIREHNVPYCALYDRGYTSIGDRTNTIPNPHLKVEADSSGEEVTYLPAYTLQDADKYERAGRL
;
A
#
# COMPACT_ATOMS: atom_id res chain seq x y z
N MET A 1 0.30 -9.56 -17.05
CA MET A 1 1.40 -10.56 -16.86
C MET A 1 2.80 -9.93 -16.85
N GLU A 2 3.10 -8.97 -17.71
CA GLU A 2 4.45 -8.33 -17.79
C GLU A 2 4.80 -7.52 -16.55
N LYS A 3 3.93 -6.62 -16.10
CA LYS A 3 4.13 -5.78 -14.92
C LYS A 3 4.42 -6.61 -13.65
N ARG A 4 3.75 -7.76 -13.47
CA ARG A 4 4.05 -8.69 -12.37
C ARG A 4 5.47 -9.24 -12.45
N LYS A 5 5.94 -9.61 -13.65
CA LYS A 5 7.32 -10.10 -13.86
C LYS A 5 8.34 -9.01 -13.54
N ASP A 6 8.07 -7.78 -13.97
CA ASP A 6 8.94 -6.64 -13.67
C ASP A 6 9.00 -6.34 -12.18
N SER A 7 7.86 -6.38 -11.48
CA SER A 7 7.84 -6.23 -10.01
C SER A 7 8.67 -7.30 -9.32
N LEU A 8 8.51 -8.57 -9.73
CA LEU A 8 9.30 -9.68 -9.17
C LEU A 8 10.80 -9.54 -9.47
N ARG A 9 11.17 -9.01 -10.66
CA ARG A 9 12.57 -8.71 -11.01
C ARG A 9 13.15 -7.62 -10.12
N ILE A 10 12.38 -6.55 -9.85
CA ILE A 10 12.80 -5.48 -8.93
C ILE A 10 12.98 -6.01 -7.50
N ILE A 11 12.06 -6.85 -7.01
CA ILE A 11 12.17 -7.49 -5.70
C ILE A 11 13.39 -8.42 -5.65
N ALA A 12 13.64 -9.21 -6.69
CA ALA A 12 14.80 -10.08 -6.76
C ALA A 12 16.12 -9.28 -6.78
N GLN A 13 16.15 -8.16 -7.51
CA GLN A 13 17.29 -7.24 -7.50
C GLN A 13 17.52 -6.64 -6.10
N ALA A 14 16.46 -6.27 -5.38
CA ALA A 14 16.58 -5.79 -4.01
C ALA A 14 17.22 -6.85 -3.09
N LEU A 15 16.76 -8.10 -3.17
CA LEU A 15 17.29 -9.22 -2.39
C LEU A 15 18.74 -9.60 -2.76
N SER A 16 19.20 -9.26 -3.96
CA SER A 16 20.60 -9.41 -4.34
C SER A 16 21.49 -8.27 -3.86
N SER A 17 20.92 -7.09 -3.60
CA SER A 17 21.63 -5.89 -3.16
C SER A 17 21.64 -5.69 -1.64
N TYR A 18 20.62 -6.20 -0.96
CA TYR A 18 20.41 -6.06 0.48
C TYR A 18 20.02 -7.41 1.09
N ARG A 19 20.47 -7.67 2.31
CA ARG A 19 19.96 -8.81 3.09
C ARG A 19 18.50 -8.53 3.50
N ALA A 20 17.71 -9.56 3.70
CA ALA A 20 16.30 -9.40 4.10
C ALA A 20 16.15 -8.60 5.40
N GLU A 21 17.08 -8.74 6.34
CA GLU A 21 17.13 -8.04 7.63
C GLU A 21 17.45 -6.53 7.48
N GLU A 22 18.06 -6.14 6.36
CA GLU A 22 18.37 -4.73 6.04
C GLU A 22 17.23 -4.01 5.34
N MET A 23 16.11 -4.72 5.10
CA MET A 23 14.94 -4.19 4.39
C MET A 23 13.67 -4.30 5.24
N PHE A 24 12.72 -3.44 4.93
CA PHE A 24 11.34 -3.59 5.41
C PHE A 24 10.32 -3.19 4.34
N ILE A 25 9.12 -3.75 4.45
CA ILE A 25 7.95 -3.37 3.66
C ILE A 25 7.21 -2.30 4.43
N SER A 26 6.99 -1.12 3.82
CA SER A 26 6.10 -0.10 4.37
C SER A 26 4.66 -0.48 4.05
N PHE A 27 3.89 -0.76 5.10
CA PHE A 27 2.51 -1.21 4.99
C PHE A 27 1.57 -0.19 5.63
N ASN A 28 0.41 0.05 5.00
CA ASN A 28 -0.62 0.96 5.51
C ASN A 28 -2.03 0.38 5.44
N GLY A 29 -2.18 -0.92 5.10
CA GLY A 29 -3.47 -1.57 4.90
C GLY A 29 -4.19 -1.18 3.61
N GLY A 30 -3.58 -0.34 2.76
CA GLY A 30 -4.13 0.02 1.45
C GLY A 30 -3.95 -1.09 0.40
N LYS A 31 -4.75 -1.04 -0.67
CA LYS A 31 -4.76 -2.05 -1.74
C LYS A 31 -3.40 -2.25 -2.41
N ASP A 32 -2.68 -1.15 -2.66
CA ASP A 32 -1.39 -1.18 -3.37
C ASP A 32 -0.31 -1.89 -2.55
N CYS A 33 -0.16 -1.53 -1.27
CA CYS A 33 0.80 -2.19 -0.40
C CYS A 33 0.38 -3.63 -0.04
N THR A 34 -0.91 -3.97 -0.12
CA THR A 34 -1.38 -5.35 0.04
C THR A 34 -1.01 -6.20 -1.18
N VAL A 35 -1.17 -5.69 -2.41
CA VAL A 35 -0.67 -6.35 -3.62
C VAL A 35 0.85 -6.55 -3.54
N LEU A 36 1.59 -5.54 -3.09
CA LEU A 36 3.04 -5.68 -2.89
C LEU A 36 3.38 -6.78 -1.89
N LEU A 37 2.69 -6.82 -0.76
CA LEU A 37 2.87 -7.86 0.26
C LEU A 37 2.60 -9.26 -0.30
N ASP A 38 1.51 -9.41 -1.06
CA ASP A 38 1.15 -10.66 -1.72
C ASP A 38 2.20 -11.08 -2.75
N LEU A 39 2.67 -10.17 -3.59
CA LEU A 39 3.74 -10.43 -4.55
C LEU A 39 5.00 -10.96 -3.88
N ILE A 40 5.42 -10.35 -2.77
CA ILE A 40 6.59 -10.77 -1.99
C ILE A 40 6.34 -12.14 -1.36
N HIS A 41 5.13 -12.37 -0.84
CA HIS A 41 4.78 -13.64 -0.19
C HIS A 41 4.68 -14.79 -1.18
N GLN A 42 4.08 -14.55 -2.37
CA GLN A 42 3.94 -15.52 -3.45
C GLN A 42 5.22 -15.71 -4.27
N ALA A 43 6.15 -14.75 -4.18
CA ALA A 43 7.44 -14.86 -4.83
C ALA A 43 8.20 -16.07 -4.28
N ASN A 44 8.56 -17.00 -5.16
CA ASN A 44 9.44 -18.12 -4.78
C ASN A 44 10.91 -17.65 -4.74
N LEU A 45 11.15 -16.52 -4.06
CA LEU A 45 12.47 -15.91 -3.89
C LEU A 45 13.01 -16.26 -2.51
N LYS A 46 14.28 -16.72 -2.49
CA LYS A 46 14.98 -17.00 -1.24
C LYS A 46 14.95 -15.76 -0.34
N ASP A 47 14.63 -15.95 0.92
CA ASP A 47 14.61 -14.94 1.97
C ASP A 47 13.55 -13.82 1.83
N ALA A 48 12.75 -13.75 0.75
CA ALA A 48 11.73 -12.73 0.58
C ALA A 48 10.74 -12.67 1.78
N LYS A 49 10.34 -13.82 2.30
CA LYS A 49 9.44 -13.92 3.46
C LYS A 49 10.07 -13.49 4.80
N LYS A 50 11.38 -13.24 4.83
CA LYS A 50 12.08 -12.75 6.03
C LYS A 50 12.12 -11.23 6.12
N ILE A 51 11.72 -10.52 5.04
CA ILE A 51 11.66 -9.06 5.04
C ILE A 51 10.63 -8.61 6.08
N LYS A 52 11.02 -7.69 6.96
CA LYS A 52 10.15 -7.13 7.99
C LYS A 52 8.98 -6.38 7.34
N CYS A 53 7.79 -6.50 7.89
CA CYS A 53 6.64 -5.69 7.49
C CYS A 53 6.31 -4.73 8.62
N ILE A 54 6.20 -3.44 8.31
CA ILE A 54 5.97 -2.38 9.30
C ILE A 54 4.74 -1.57 8.88
N TYR A 55 3.73 -1.58 9.73
CA TYR A 55 2.54 -0.75 9.60
C TYR A 55 2.77 0.60 10.26
N VAL A 56 2.82 1.65 9.44
CA VAL A 56 2.81 3.03 9.94
C VAL A 56 1.36 3.42 10.17
N ARG A 57 0.95 3.43 11.46
CA ARG A 57 -0.41 3.71 11.88
C ARG A 57 -0.64 5.22 11.98
N PRO A 58 -1.62 5.79 11.25
CA PRO A 58 -1.96 7.20 11.37
C PRO A 58 -2.56 7.51 12.76
N LEU A 59 -2.68 8.80 13.10
CA LEU A 59 -3.23 9.23 14.40
C LEU A 59 -4.71 8.86 14.60
N ASN A 60 -5.49 8.88 13.51
CA ASN A 60 -6.91 8.54 13.54
C ASN A 60 -7.20 7.42 12.53
N PRO A 61 -6.79 6.18 12.82
CA PRO A 61 -6.99 5.08 11.89
C PRO A 61 -8.47 4.73 11.77
N PHE A 62 -8.85 4.17 10.63
CA PHE A 62 -10.11 3.46 10.50
C PHE A 62 -10.01 2.12 11.22
N SER A 63 -11.05 1.74 11.99
CA SER A 63 -11.13 0.42 12.63
C SER A 63 -11.02 -0.72 11.61
N GLU A 64 -11.64 -0.54 10.44
CA GLU A 64 -11.60 -1.50 9.34
C GLU A 64 -10.18 -1.72 8.77
N ILE A 65 -9.32 -0.70 8.82
CA ILE A 65 -7.89 -0.85 8.48
C ILE A 65 -7.16 -1.64 9.55
N GLU A 66 -7.40 -1.35 10.84
CA GLU A 66 -6.80 -2.09 11.95
C GLU A 66 -7.16 -3.59 11.89
N GLU A 67 -8.45 -3.89 11.73
CA GLU A 67 -8.95 -5.26 11.54
C GLU A 67 -8.34 -5.92 10.30
N PHE A 68 -8.18 -5.16 9.22
CA PHE A 68 -7.57 -5.67 8.00
C PHE A 68 -6.09 -5.97 8.15
N VAL A 69 -5.33 -5.13 8.87
CA VAL A 69 -3.92 -5.39 9.20
C VAL A 69 -3.80 -6.70 9.99
N ASP A 70 -4.70 -6.94 10.96
CA ASP A 70 -4.73 -8.21 11.71
C ASP A 70 -5.08 -9.41 10.84
N ARG A 71 -6.01 -9.26 9.90
CA ARG A 71 -6.29 -10.29 8.90
C ARG A 71 -5.09 -10.60 8.02
N CYS A 72 -4.33 -9.59 7.61
CA CYS A 72 -3.09 -9.79 6.85
C CYS A 72 -2.04 -10.58 7.64
N ARG A 73 -1.87 -10.28 8.94
CA ARG A 73 -0.98 -11.07 9.83
C ARG A 73 -1.33 -12.55 9.82
N GLN A 74 -2.62 -12.85 9.94
CA GLN A 74 -3.12 -14.24 9.96
C GLN A 74 -3.02 -14.90 8.58
N HIS A 75 -3.47 -14.20 7.53
CA HIS A 75 -3.53 -14.74 6.17
C HIS A 75 -2.14 -15.10 5.62
N TYR A 76 -1.15 -14.24 5.84
CA TYR A 76 0.22 -14.44 5.35
C TYR A 76 1.12 -15.15 6.38
N GLY A 77 0.68 -15.36 7.60
CA GLY A 77 1.48 -15.97 8.67
C GLY A 77 2.72 -15.15 9.02
N ILE A 78 2.62 -13.81 9.00
CA ILE A 78 3.73 -12.90 9.21
C ILE A 78 3.51 -11.99 10.41
N THR A 79 4.61 -11.46 10.93
CA THR A 79 4.56 -10.36 11.92
C THR A 79 4.56 -9.03 11.19
N ILE A 80 3.58 -8.18 11.51
CA ILE A 80 3.53 -6.79 11.07
C ILE A 80 3.73 -5.92 12.32
N ALA A 81 4.92 -5.32 12.44
CA ALA A 81 5.19 -4.38 13.53
C ALA A 81 4.39 -3.09 13.31
N THR A 82 3.92 -2.47 14.37
CA THR A 82 3.18 -1.19 14.29
C THR A 82 4.03 -0.06 14.86
N VAL A 83 4.09 1.04 14.12
CA VAL A 83 4.72 2.30 14.55
C VAL A 83 3.72 3.43 14.37
N ASP A 84 3.47 4.20 15.43
CA ASP A 84 2.49 5.27 15.44
C ASP A 84 3.04 6.59 14.92
N GLY A 85 2.20 7.36 14.23
CA GLY A 85 2.46 8.77 13.91
C GLY A 85 2.60 9.08 12.42
N GLY A 86 3.07 10.31 12.14
CA GLY A 86 3.33 10.75 10.77
C GLY A 86 4.51 10.00 10.15
N ILE A 87 4.47 9.81 8.83
CA ILE A 87 5.41 8.95 8.09
C ILE A 87 6.89 9.27 8.37
N LYS A 88 7.27 10.56 8.46
CA LYS A 88 8.66 10.95 8.70
C LYS A 88 9.14 10.55 10.10
N ALA A 89 8.33 10.87 11.13
CA ALA A 89 8.65 10.53 12.51
C ALA A 89 8.70 9.01 12.72
N ALA A 90 7.78 8.29 12.08
CA ALA A 90 7.77 6.82 12.10
C ALA A 90 9.03 6.24 11.46
N LEU A 91 9.47 6.74 10.32
CA LEU A 91 10.72 6.30 9.67
C LEU A 91 11.95 6.61 10.53
N GLU A 92 12.00 7.79 11.17
CA GLU A 92 13.08 8.14 12.11
C GLU A 92 13.12 7.17 13.30
N GLN A 93 11.95 6.83 13.85
CA GLN A 93 11.84 5.85 14.94
C GLN A 93 12.29 4.45 14.49
N ILE A 94 11.84 4.00 13.32
CA ILE A 94 12.19 2.70 12.73
C ILE A 94 13.70 2.58 12.54
N CYS A 95 14.32 3.58 11.91
CA CYS A 95 15.78 3.57 11.64
C CYS A 95 16.61 3.71 12.91
N ARG A 96 16.08 4.39 13.95
CA ARG A 96 16.74 4.49 15.24
C ARG A 96 16.67 3.17 16.02
N ALA A 97 15.52 2.48 15.95
CA ALA A 97 15.33 1.19 16.62
C ALA A 97 16.11 0.06 15.95
N ASP A 98 16.34 0.17 14.65
CA ASP A 98 17.04 -0.85 13.87
C ASP A 98 18.01 -0.18 12.87
N PRO A 99 19.23 0.18 13.34
CA PRO A 99 20.24 0.89 12.52
C PRO A 99 20.79 0.10 11.33
N GLN A 100 20.51 -1.21 11.26
CA GLN A 100 20.94 -2.02 10.11
C GLN A 100 20.04 -1.84 8.88
N LEU A 101 18.86 -1.22 9.02
CA LEU A 101 17.94 -0.98 7.91
C LEU A 101 18.54 0.00 6.91
N LYS A 102 18.53 -0.38 5.64
CA LYS A 102 19.09 0.37 4.51
C LYS A 102 18.07 0.63 3.41
N ALA A 103 17.00 -0.16 3.35
CA ALA A 103 16.02 -0.05 2.27
C ALA A 103 14.58 -0.25 2.76
N CYS A 104 13.66 0.42 2.06
CA CYS A 104 12.22 0.34 2.28
C CYS A 104 11.51 -0.01 0.97
N ILE A 105 10.74 -1.09 0.96
CA ILE A 105 9.94 -1.50 -0.19
C ILE A 105 8.56 -0.88 -0.05
N MET A 106 8.11 -0.17 -1.08
CA MET A 106 6.90 0.65 -1.06
C MET A 106 5.95 0.28 -2.20
N GLY A 107 4.65 0.36 -1.92
CA GLY A 107 3.58 0.15 -2.91
C GLY A 107 3.25 1.42 -3.71
N SER A 108 4.22 2.29 -3.98
CA SER A 108 4.01 3.54 -4.71
C SER A 108 3.81 3.29 -6.19
N ARG A 109 2.88 4.04 -6.80
CA ARG A 109 2.60 4.05 -8.24
C ARG A 109 2.88 5.43 -8.82
N ARG A 110 3.06 5.54 -10.15
CA ARG A 110 3.30 6.84 -10.81
C ARG A 110 2.16 7.82 -10.65
N SER A 111 0.92 7.33 -10.53
CA SER A 111 -0.28 8.13 -10.28
C SER A 111 -0.36 8.69 -8.86
N ASP A 112 0.48 8.23 -7.93
CA ASP A 112 0.53 8.78 -6.58
C ASP A 112 1.22 10.16 -6.56
N PRO A 113 0.85 11.06 -5.64
CA PRO A 113 1.47 12.37 -5.52
C PRO A 113 2.99 12.27 -5.35
N TYR A 114 3.71 13.09 -6.11
CA TYR A 114 5.18 13.18 -6.11
C TYR A 114 5.91 11.92 -6.58
N CYS A 115 5.19 10.98 -7.23
CA CYS A 115 5.76 9.72 -7.70
C CYS A 115 6.01 9.67 -9.22
N GLU A 116 5.65 10.70 -9.97
CA GLU A 116 5.70 10.75 -11.44
C GLU A 116 7.11 10.49 -11.99
N ARG A 117 8.13 10.92 -11.27
CA ARG A 117 9.54 10.82 -11.69
C ARG A 117 10.38 9.85 -10.85
N LEU A 118 9.74 9.06 -9.97
CA LEU A 118 10.48 8.10 -9.16
C LEU A 118 11.12 7.01 -10.04
N ALA A 119 12.31 6.59 -9.63
CA ALA A 119 12.93 5.36 -10.13
C ALA A 119 12.53 4.15 -9.30
N SER A 120 12.69 2.95 -9.86
CA SER A 120 12.45 1.69 -9.12
C SER A 120 13.34 1.56 -7.87
N PHE A 121 14.55 2.14 -7.92
CA PHE A 121 15.47 2.31 -6.80
C PHE A 121 15.85 3.77 -6.70
N GLN A 122 15.48 4.40 -5.60
CA GLN A 122 15.78 5.82 -5.37
C GLN A 122 15.99 6.09 -3.88
N GLU A 123 17.08 6.77 -3.55
CA GLU A 123 17.31 7.24 -2.17
C GLU A 123 16.18 8.16 -1.71
N THR A 124 15.93 8.19 -0.40
CA THR A 124 15.05 9.17 0.23
C THR A 124 15.56 10.57 0.03
N ASP A 125 14.63 11.54 0.01
CA ASP A 125 14.95 12.95 -0.20
C ASP A 125 15.76 13.54 0.98
N PRO A 126 16.53 14.63 0.76
CA PRO A 126 17.25 15.31 1.83
C PRO A 126 16.34 15.65 3.02
N GLY A 127 16.83 15.43 4.24
CA GLY A 127 16.08 15.67 5.47
C GLY A 127 15.14 14.52 5.90
N TRP A 128 15.14 13.39 5.17
CA TRP A 128 14.53 12.13 5.59
C TRP A 128 15.62 11.16 6.09
N PRO A 129 15.25 10.13 6.90
CA PRO A 129 16.16 9.03 7.19
C PRO A 129 16.72 8.44 5.89
N ARG A 130 18.01 8.19 5.86
CA ARG A 130 18.69 7.73 4.63
C ARG A 130 18.37 6.26 4.37
N LEU A 131 17.50 6.01 3.41
CA LEU A 131 17.06 4.70 2.95
C LEU A 131 17.02 4.66 1.43
N MET A 132 17.24 3.48 0.85
CA MET A 132 16.89 3.20 -0.53
C MET A 132 15.38 2.90 -0.60
N ARG A 133 14.60 3.72 -1.30
CA ARG A 133 13.22 3.40 -1.68
C ARG A 133 13.23 2.40 -2.83
N ILE A 134 12.52 1.30 -2.69
CA ILE A 134 12.34 0.28 -3.71
C ILE A 134 10.86 0.26 -4.07
N ASN A 135 10.55 0.55 -5.33
CA ASN A 135 9.20 0.81 -5.81
C ASN A 135 8.80 -0.19 -6.90
N PRO A 136 8.41 -1.43 -6.56
CA PRO A 136 8.12 -2.46 -7.56
C PRO A 136 6.84 -2.24 -8.36
N LEU A 137 5.93 -1.38 -7.86
CA LEU A 137 4.60 -1.16 -8.45
C LEU A 137 4.48 0.16 -9.24
N LEU A 138 5.59 0.86 -9.53
CA LEU A 138 5.54 2.17 -10.18
C LEU A 138 4.70 2.20 -11.46
N GLU A 139 4.83 1.18 -12.31
CA GLU A 139 4.17 1.12 -13.62
C GLU A 139 2.77 0.49 -13.56
N TRP A 140 2.27 0.17 -12.36
CA TRP A 140 0.92 -0.39 -12.21
C TRP A 140 -0.13 0.71 -12.18
N THR A 141 -1.21 0.48 -12.93
CA THR A 141 -2.42 1.30 -12.86
C THR A 141 -3.33 0.81 -11.71
N CYS A 142 -4.32 1.62 -11.35
CA CYS A 142 -5.34 1.20 -10.38
C CYS A 142 -6.11 -0.03 -10.88
N GLU A 143 -6.33 -0.14 -12.18
CA GLU A 143 -6.95 -1.30 -12.82
C GLU A 143 -6.08 -2.56 -12.69
N ASP A 144 -4.75 -2.45 -12.88
CA ASP A 144 -3.83 -3.59 -12.67
C ASP A 144 -3.89 -4.09 -11.22
N ILE A 145 -3.95 -3.18 -10.24
CA ILE A 145 -4.07 -3.51 -8.82
C ILE A 145 -5.35 -4.30 -8.56
N TRP A 146 -6.50 -3.82 -9.03
CA TRP A 146 -7.77 -4.50 -8.83
C TRP A 146 -7.89 -5.82 -9.60
N SER A 147 -7.36 -5.88 -10.81
CA SER A 147 -7.28 -7.11 -11.59
C SER A 147 -6.47 -8.17 -10.85
N TYR A 148 -5.31 -7.79 -10.32
CA TYR A 148 -4.46 -8.70 -9.53
C TYR A 148 -5.19 -9.19 -8.27
N ILE A 149 -5.81 -8.29 -7.50
CA ILE A 149 -6.57 -8.63 -6.30
C ILE A 149 -7.64 -9.69 -6.61
N ARG A 150 -8.39 -9.49 -7.69
CA ARG A 150 -9.49 -10.39 -8.07
C ARG A 150 -9.00 -11.72 -8.65
N GLU A 151 -7.98 -11.69 -9.51
CA GLU A 151 -7.41 -12.90 -10.13
C GLU A 151 -6.76 -13.83 -9.11
N HIS A 152 -6.13 -13.26 -8.08
CA HIS A 152 -5.38 -14.02 -7.08
C HIS A 152 -6.11 -14.14 -5.73
N ASN A 153 -7.35 -13.65 -5.62
CA ASN A 153 -8.14 -13.64 -4.38
C ASN A 153 -7.37 -13.00 -3.20
N VAL A 154 -6.65 -11.92 -3.49
CA VAL A 154 -5.89 -11.18 -2.47
C VAL A 154 -6.87 -10.51 -1.51
N PRO A 155 -6.71 -10.65 -0.19
CA PRO A 155 -7.57 -9.95 0.76
C PRO A 155 -7.40 -8.42 0.63
N TYR A 156 -8.49 -7.69 0.86
CA TYR A 156 -8.47 -6.21 0.90
C TYR A 156 -9.41 -5.68 1.99
N CYS A 157 -9.26 -4.42 2.36
CA CYS A 157 -10.05 -3.77 3.40
C CYS A 157 -11.49 -3.54 2.93
N ALA A 158 -12.47 -3.82 3.80
CA ALA A 158 -13.91 -3.67 3.52
C ALA A 158 -14.34 -2.23 3.18
N LEU A 159 -13.55 -1.22 3.52
CA LEU A 159 -13.83 0.17 3.12
C LEU A 159 -13.89 0.34 1.59
N TYR A 160 -13.14 -0.47 0.84
CA TYR A 160 -13.20 -0.42 -0.63
C TYR A 160 -14.56 -0.83 -1.19
N ASP A 161 -15.29 -1.72 -0.51
CA ASP A 161 -16.67 -2.09 -0.89
C ASP A 161 -17.68 -1.00 -0.57
N ARG A 162 -17.30 -0.03 0.28
CA ARG A 162 -18.13 1.11 0.69
C ARG A 162 -17.76 2.41 -0.06
N GLY A 163 -17.10 2.29 -1.20
CA GLY A 163 -16.76 3.43 -2.07
C GLY A 163 -15.51 4.23 -1.68
N TYR A 164 -14.75 3.81 -0.68
CA TYR A 164 -13.44 4.41 -0.42
C TYR A 164 -12.44 3.90 -1.46
N THR A 165 -11.71 4.77 -2.12
CA THR A 165 -10.79 4.42 -3.23
C THR A 165 -9.33 4.69 -2.89
N SER A 166 -9.06 5.66 -2.02
CA SER A 166 -7.75 5.99 -1.47
C SER A 166 -7.91 6.25 0.02
N ILE A 167 -7.38 5.37 0.86
CA ILE A 167 -7.61 5.40 2.30
C ILE A 167 -6.42 6.03 3.00
N GLY A 168 -6.67 6.99 3.86
CA GLY A 168 -5.70 7.64 4.72
C GLY A 168 -6.15 7.65 6.18
N ASP A 169 -6.08 8.82 6.80
CA ASP A 169 -6.60 9.10 8.14
C ASP A 169 -8.12 9.38 8.06
N ARG A 170 -8.89 9.01 9.10
CA ARG A 170 -10.35 9.24 9.15
C ARG A 170 -10.74 10.71 9.03
N THR A 171 -9.87 11.62 9.44
CA THR A 171 -10.14 13.07 9.40
C THR A 171 -9.95 13.67 8.01
N ASN A 172 -9.33 12.94 7.08
CA ASN A 172 -9.01 13.42 5.74
C ASN A 172 -9.47 12.48 4.62
N THR A 173 -10.38 11.56 4.92
CA THR A 173 -10.82 10.56 3.94
C THR A 173 -12.33 10.33 4.03
N ILE A 174 -13.00 10.46 2.91
CA ILE A 174 -14.42 10.18 2.70
C ILE A 174 -14.60 9.19 1.54
N PRO A 175 -15.76 8.55 1.39
CA PRO A 175 -16.09 7.79 0.19
C PRO A 175 -15.93 8.65 -1.06
N ASN A 176 -15.51 8.04 -2.16
CA ASN A 176 -15.24 8.76 -3.40
C ASN A 176 -16.57 9.31 -4.00
N PRO A 177 -16.68 10.63 -4.21
CA PRO A 177 -17.91 11.22 -4.75
C PRO A 177 -18.29 10.69 -6.14
N HIS A 178 -17.33 10.22 -6.96
CA HIS A 178 -17.62 9.61 -8.27
C HIS A 178 -18.28 8.22 -8.16
N LEU A 179 -18.31 7.61 -6.98
CA LEU A 179 -18.98 6.34 -6.74
C LEU A 179 -20.31 6.49 -6.01
N LYS A 180 -20.72 7.73 -5.73
CA LYS A 180 -22.01 8.00 -5.07
C LYS A 180 -23.15 7.56 -5.95
N VAL A 181 -24.06 6.76 -5.38
CA VAL A 181 -25.33 6.41 -6.00
C VAL A 181 -26.34 7.50 -5.61
N GLU A 182 -26.99 8.12 -6.59
CA GLU A 182 -28.05 9.08 -6.30
C GLU A 182 -29.18 8.37 -5.58
N ALA A 183 -29.60 8.90 -4.43
CA ALA A 183 -30.76 8.39 -3.73
C ALA A 183 -32.00 8.62 -4.62
N ASP A 184 -32.79 7.58 -4.84
CA ASP A 184 -34.11 7.72 -5.42
C ASP A 184 -34.99 8.53 -4.44
N SER A 185 -36.06 9.16 -4.94
CA SER A 185 -36.96 10.04 -4.16
C SER A 185 -37.65 9.41 -2.94
N SER A 186 -37.27 8.17 -2.60
CA SER A 186 -37.76 7.37 -1.46
C SER A 186 -37.11 7.70 -0.11
N GLY A 187 -36.09 8.61 -0.03
CA GLY A 187 -35.43 8.97 1.23
C GLY A 187 -34.45 7.91 1.73
N GLU A 188 -33.96 7.04 0.87
CA GLU A 188 -32.95 6.03 1.21
C GLU A 188 -31.59 6.63 1.55
N GLU A 189 -30.83 5.93 2.38
CA GLU A 189 -29.49 6.31 2.80
C GLU A 189 -28.53 6.39 1.59
N VAL A 190 -27.67 7.40 1.56
CA VAL A 190 -26.67 7.57 0.49
C VAL A 190 -25.75 6.36 0.44
N THR A 191 -25.71 5.67 -0.70
CA THR A 191 -24.86 4.52 -0.93
C THR A 191 -23.75 4.84 -1.93
N TYR A 192 -22.72 3.97 -1.95
CA TYR A 192 -21.59 4.11 -2.86
C TYR A 192 -21.29 2.78 -3.54
N LEU A 193 -20.91 2.83 -4.80
CA LEU A 193 -20.42 1.67 -5.53
C LEU A 193 -19.03 1.25 -5.00
N PRO A 194 -18.66 -0.02 -5.12
CA PRO A 194 -17.33 -0.50 -4.74
C PRO A 194 -16.19 0.17 -5.53
N ALA A 195 -15.04 0.35 -4.90
CA ALA A 195 -13.87 1.03 -5.46
C ALA A 195 -13.40 0.49 -6.83
N TYR A 196 -13.51 -0.80 -7.04
CA TYR A 196 -13.09 -1.46 -8.28
C TYR A 196 -14.01 -1.20 -9.48
N THR A 197 -15.12 -0.46 -9.28
CA THR A 197 -16.01 -0.02 -10.37
C THR A 197 -15.70 1.39 -10.86
N LEU A 198 -14.77 2.11 -10.19
CA LEU A 198 -14.42 3.48 -10.52
C LEU A 198 -13.82 3.56 -11.93
N GLN A 199 -14.45 4.37 -12.80
CA GLN A 199 -13.93 4.68 -14.14
C GLN A 199 -12.80 5.71 -14.05
N ASP A 200 -11.83 5.66 -14.99
CA ASP A 200 -10.63 6.53 -14.99
C ASP A 200 -9.95 6.60 -13.61
N ALA A 201 -9.80 5.43 -12.98
CA ALA A 201 -9.43 5.32 -11.58
C ALA A 201 -8.11 6.02 -11.24
N ASP A 202 -7.06 5.96 -12.09
CA ASP A 202 -5.78 6.64 -11.84
C ASP A 202 -5.93 8.17 -11.73
N LYS A 203 -6.98 8.74 -12.34
CA LYS A 203 -7.30 10.16 -12.26
C LYS A 203 -8.14 10.50 -11.03
N TYR A 204 -9.10 9.65 -10.71
CA TYR A 204 -10.15 9.99 -9.73
C TYR A 204 -10.05 9.22 -8.40
N GLU A 205 -9.16 8.23 -8.26
CA GLU A 205 -9.10 7.42 -7.02
C GLU A 205 -8.83 8.24 -5.76
N ARG A 206 -8.25 9.43 -5.88
CA ARG A 206 -7.97 10.31 -4.74
C ARG A 206 -9.04 11.38 -4.50
N ALA A 207 -10.16 11.37 -5.23
CA ALA A 207 -11.23 12.36 -5.06
C ALA A 207 -11.90 12.34 -3.67
N GLY A 208 -11.74 11.26 -2.91
CA GLY A 208 -12.17 11.16 -1.51
C GLY A 208 -11.11 11.60 -0.48
N ARG A 209 -9.97 12.20 -0.89
CA ARG A 209 -8.95 12.74 0.01
C ARG A 209 -9.15 14.24 0.19
N LEU A 210 -9.33 14.68 1.46
CA LEU A 210 -9.57 16.07 1.84
C LEU A 210 -8.26 16.82 2.10
#